data_6fcc513fbbe4cff25ca0095846584fb2
#
_entry.id   6fcc513fbbe4cff25ca0095846584fb2
#
_cell.length_a   1.000
_cell.length_b   1.000
_cell.length_c   1.000
_cell.angle_alpha   90.00
_cell.angle_beta   90.00
_cell.angle_gamma   90.00
#
_symmetry.space_group_name_H-M   'P 1'
#
loop_
_entity.id
_entity.type
_entity.pdbx_description
1 polymer ?
#
loop_
_entity_poly.entity_id
_entity_poly.type
_entity_poly.pdbx_seq_one_letter_code
_entity_poly.pdbx_strand_id
1 'polypeptide(L)'
;FALLFVTPLLQKVIPGLSLFNPLSAGLVMGFAILPYVSNVAADAMQSVPRSIREAAYALGARPYEVALKVVLPAALSGVIAAIILAASRAIGETMIVAIAAGQRPTLTLDPRETIATMTSYIVQAATGDQPTGSTAYYALFAVGFTLFLLTLALNVLAQYIVERYRERYE
;
A
#
# COMPACT_ATOMS: atom_id res chain seq x y z
N PHE A 1 -7.89 -16.93 1.63
CA PHE A 1 -7.55 -16.70 3.05
C PHE A 1 -8.44 -15.59 3.66
N ALA A 2 -8.53 -14.37 3.07
CA ALA A 2 -9.33 -13.28 3.59
C ALA A 2 -10.78 -13.68 3.87
N LEU A 3 -11.49 -14.23 2.90
CA LEU A 3 -12.89 -14.64 3.01
C LEU A 3 -13.13 -15.80 3.96
N LEU A 4 -12.24 -16.81 3.94
CA LEU A 4 -12.47 -18.09 4.65
C LEU A 4 -11.97 -18.09 6.10
N PHE A 5 -11.03 -17.21 6.43
CA PHE A 5 -10.43 -17.14 7.76
C PHE A 5 -10.62 -15.78 8.42
N VAL A 6 -10.20 -14.69 7.76
CA VAL A 6 -10.20 -13.36 8.37
C VAL A 6 -11.62 -12.84 8.54
N THR A 7 -12.47 -12.93 7.51
CA THR A 7 -13.86 -12.45 7.59
C THR A 7 -14.68 -13.15 8.68
N PRO A 8 -14.69 -14.51 8.78
CA PRO A 8 -15.44 -15.17 9.86
C PRO A 8 -14.91 -14.85 11.26
N LEU A 9 -13.59 -14.62 11.40
CA LEU A 9 -13.00 -14.21 12.68
C LEU A 9 -13.46 -12.80 13.06
N LEU A 10 -13.46 -11.87 12.10
CA LEU A 10 -13.92 -10.50 12.32
C LEU A 10 -15.43 -10.42 12.59
N GLN A 11 -16.24 -11.26 11.94
CA GLN A 11 -17.69 -11.33 12.18
C GLN A 11 -18.06 -11.72 13.62
N LYS A 12 -17.19 -12.47 14.31
CA LYS A 12 -17.37 -12.80 15.74
C LYS A 12 -17.18 -11.59 16.65
N VAL A 13 -16.39 -10.60 16.21
CA VAL A 13 -16.03 -9.41 16.99
C VAL A 13 -16.86 -8.20 16.58
N ILE A 14 -17.18 -8.10 15.28
CA ILE A 14 -17.88 -6.95 14.70
C ILE A 14 -19.24 -7.42 14.17
N PRO A 15 -20.34 -7.13 14.92
CA PRO A 15 -21.69 -7.47 14.45
C PRO A 15 -22.06 -6.71 13.17
N GLY A 16 -22.75 -7.37 12.25
CA GLY A 16 -23.21 -6.77 10.98
C GLY A 16 -22.13 -6.64 9.90
N LEU A 17 -20.97 -7.27 10.07
CA LEU A 17 -19.93 -7.31 9.02
C LEU A 17 -20.40 -8.19 7.85
N SER A 18 -20.45 -7.62 6.66
CA SER A 18 -20.74 -8.36 5.43
C SER A 18 -19.69 -9.44 5.13
N LEU A 19 -20.08 -10.48 4.41
CA LEU A 19 -19.15 -11.52 3.97
C LEU A 19 -18.02 -10.93 3.10
N PHE A 20 -18.40 -10.05 2.17
CA PHE A 20 -17.48 -9.25 1.38
C PHE A 20 -17.38 -7.86 2.00
N ASN A 21 -16.20 -7.50 2.49
CA ASN A 21 -16.00 -6.23 3.17
C ASN A 21 -14.57 -5.71 2.99
N PRO A 22 -14.38 -4.37 2.93
CA PRO A 22 -13.05 -3.77 2.79
C PRO A 22 -12.17 -3.95 4.01
N LEU A 23 -12.73 -4.19 5.19
CA LEU A 23 -11.96 -4.35 6.42
C LEU A 23 -11.07 -5.61 6.35
N SER A 24 -11.66 -6.77 6.01
CA SER A 24 -10.90 -8.02 5.86
C SER A 24 -9.93 -7.97 4.67
N ALA A 25 -10.35 -7.35 3.56
CA ALA A 25 -9.49 -7.14 2.40
C ALA A 25 -8.28 -6.27 2.77
N GLY A 26 -8.51 -5.15 3.45
CA GLY A 26 -7.46 -4.22 3.87
C GLY A 26 -6.47 -4.83 4.86
N LEU A 27 -6.95 -5.61 5.83
CA LEU A 27 -6.08 -6.32 6.77
C LEU A 27 -5.16 -7.32 6.05
N VAL A 28 -5.72 -8.16 5.20
CA VAL A 28 -4.91 -9.16 4.46
C VAL A 28 -3.94 -8.47 3.50
N MET A 29 -4.37 -7.41 2.81
CA MET A 29 -3.51 -6.60 1.96
C MET A 29 -2.38 -5.94 2.77
N GLY A 30 -2.69 -5.41 3.96
CA GLY A 30 -1.69 -4.85 4.87
C GLY A 30 -0.60 -5.87 5.20
N PHE A 31 -0.98 -7.08 5.59
CA PHE A 31 -0.02 -8.17 5.83
C PHE A 31 0.79 -8.56 4.58
N ALA A 32 0.15 -8.58 3.41
CA ALA A 32 0.83 -8.91 2.16
C ALA A 32 1.86 -7.85 1.73
N ILE A 33 1.66 -6.59 2.10
CA ILE A 33 2.55 -5.47 1.78
C ILE A 33 3.68 -5.30 2.79
N LEU A 34 3.54 -5.78 4.02
CA LEU A 34 4.57 -5.67 5.07
C LEU A 34 5.97 -6.08 4.61
N PRO A 35 6.18 -7.23 3.94
CA PRO A 35 7.52 -7.62 3.47
C PRO A 35 8.10 -6.61 2.47
N TYR A 36 7.26 -6.04 1.60
CA TYR A 36 7.69 -5.05 0.64
C TYR A 36 8.17 -3.76 1.32
N VAL A 37 7.37 -3.21 2.25
CA VAL A 37 7.76 -2.02 3.04
C VAL A 37 9.03 -2.29 3.82
N SER A 38 9.10 -3.44 4.46
CA SER A 38 10.24 -3.84 5.29
C SER A 38 11.54 -3.91 4.49
N ASN A 39 11.50 -4.51 3.30
CA ASN A 39 12.68 -4.63 2.44
C ASN A 39 13.13 -3.26 1.92
N VAL A 40 12.23 -2.44 1.37
CA VAL A 40 12.60 -1.13 0.84
C VAL A 40 13.08 -0.18 1.95
N ALA A 41 12.45 -0.24 3.14
CA ALA A 41 12.92 0.52 4.29
C ALA A 41 14.28 0.04 4.80
N ALA A 42 14.53 -1.28 4.80
CA ALA A 42 15.82 -1.84 5.17
C ALA A 42 16.93 -1.42 4.18
N ASP A 43 16.64 -1.41 2.88
CA ASP A 43 17.59 -0.93 1.86
C ASP A 43 17.91 0.55 2.07
N ALA A 44 16.90 1.38 2.37
CA ALA A 44 17.10 2.78 2.70
C ALA A 44 17.98 2.95 3.96
N MET A 45 17.75 2.16 4.99
CA MET A 45 18.60 2.18 6.19
C MET A 45 20.01 1.69 5.90
N GLN A 46 20.18 0.66 5.07
CA GLN A 46 21.51 0.13 4.72
C GLN A 46 22.33 1.11 3.86
N SER A 47 21.70 2.01 3.13
CA SER A 47 22.40 3.05 2.34
C SER A 47 23.09 4.11 3.20
N VAL A 48 22.82 4.18 4.50
CA VAL A 48 23.53 5.07 5.44
C VAL A 48 24.97 4.62 5.58
N PRO A 49 25.96 5.52 5.40
CA PRO A 49 27.40 5.18 5.45
C PRO A 49 27.82 4.47 6.73
N ARG A 50 28.70 3.49 6.59
CA ARG A 50 29.23 2.73 7.74
C ARG A 50 29.99 3.62 8.72
N SER A 51 30.70 4.64 8.23
CA SER A 51 31.46 5.60 9.04
C SER A 51 30.59 6.27 10.11
N ILE A 52 29.34 6.63 9.78
CA ILE A 52 28.41 7.24 10.73
C ILE A 52 28.03 6.25 11.84
N ARG A 53 27.83 4.98 11.50
CA ARG A 53 27.52 3.91 12.48
C ARG A 53 28.72 3.63 13.38
N GLU A 54 29.91 3.52 12.78
CA GLU A 54 31.17 3.27 13.50
C GLU A 54 31.50 4.41 14.45
N ALA A 55 31.30 5.67 14.03
CA ALA A 55 31.46 6.83 14.90
C ALA A 55 30.54 6.76 16.13
N ALA A 56 29.27 6.39 15.94
CA ALA A 56 28.34 6.22 17.04
C ALA A 56 28.74 5.07 18.00
N TYR A 57 29.22 3.96 17.46
CA TYR A 57 29.76 2.87 18.28
C TYR A 57 31.03 3.29 19.06
N ALA A 58 31.89 4.09 18.43
CA ALA A 58 33.11 4.60 19.10
C ALA A 58 32.78 5.52 20.29
N LEU A 59 31.60 6.18 20.26
CA LEU A 59 31.06 6.97 21.37
C LEU A 59 30.37 6.10 22.45
N GLY A 60 30.39 4.77 22.31
CA GLY A 60 29.82 3.84 23.28
C GLY A 60 28.33 3.60 23.11
N ALA A 61 27.70 4.01 22.00
CA ALA A 61 26.30 3.77 21.74
C ALA A 61 26.00 2.27 21.55
N ARG A 62 24.89 1.81 22.12
CA ARG A 62 24.42 0.42 21.96
C ARG A 62 23.82 0.20 20.56
N PRO A 63 23.79 -1.04 20.03
CA PRO A 63 23.30 -1.32 18.69
C PRO A 63 21.90 -0.79 18.41
N TYR A 64 20.97 -0.91 19.36
CA TYR A 64 19.61 -0.37 19.21
C TYR A 64 19.57 1.17 19.22
N GLU A 65 20.48 1.83 19.95
CA GLU A 65 20.59 3.30 19.95
C GLU A 65 21.13 3.80 18.62
N VAL A 66 22.13 3.13 18.06
CA VAL A 66 22.65 3.43 16.72
C VAL A 66 21.53 3.27 15.68
N ALA A 67 20.77 2.18 15.75
CA ALA A 67 19.68 1.93 14.80
C ALA A 67 18.58 3.01 14.88
N LEU A 68 18.11 3.35 16.10
CA LEU A 68 16.96 4.23 16.28
C LEU A 68 17.30 5.72 16.30
N LYS A 69 18.48 6.09 16.81
CA LYS A 69 18.86 7.51 17.00
C LYS A 69 19.78 8.03 15.89
N VAL A 70 20.43 7.16 15.14
CA VAL A 70 21.39 7.54 14.09
C VAL A 70 20.93 7.09 12.72
N VAL A 71 20.75 5.78 12.53
CA VAL A 71 20.42 5.22 11.19
C VAL A 71 19.02 5.55 10.76
N LEU A 72 18.01 5.37 11.62
CA LEU A 72 16.62 5.62 11.26
C LEU A 72 16.34 7.09 10.90
N PRO A 73 16.80 8.10 11.67
CA PRO A 73 16.65 9.50 11.27
C PRO A 73 17.39 9.83 9.97
N ALA A 74 18.60 9.31 9.80
CA ALA A 74 19.40 9.50 8.60
C ALA A 74 18.76 8.90 7.33
N ALA A 75 18.04 7.77 7.48
CA ALA A 75 17.32 7.10 6.39
C ALA A 75 15.85 7.52 6.26
N LEU A 76 15.38 8.49 7.04
CA LEU A 76 13.95 8.80 7.19
C LEU A 76 13.26 9.11 5.85
N SER A 77 13.91 9.85 4.98
CA SER A 77 13.39 10.15 3.64
C SER A 77 13.13 8.90 2.81
N GLY A 78 14.06 7.94 2.85
CA GLY A 78 13.91 6.66 2.16
C GLY A 78 12.83 5.76 2.78
N VAL A 79 12.71 5.78 4.12
CA VAL A 79 11.65 5.03 4.82
C VAL A 79 10.26 5.60 4.49
N ILE A 80 10.10 6.93 4.47
CA ILE A 80 8.84 7.58 4.07
C ILE A 80 8.51 7.24 2.62
N ALA A 81 9.50 7.27 1.72
CA ALA A 81 9.30 6.88 0.33
C ALA A 81 8.86 5.41 0.20
N ALA A 82 9.44 4.50 0.99
CA ALA A 82 9.02 3.10 1.03
C ALA A 82 7.53 2.95 1.39
N ILE A 83 7.02 3.72 2.34
CA ILE A 83 5.62 3.74 2.73
C ILE A 83 4.73 4.26 1.60
N ILE A 84 5.12 5.36 0.92
CA ILE A 84 4.36 5.93 -0.20
C ILE A 84 4.33 4.96 -1.39
N LEU A 85 5.44 4.33 -1.72
CA LEU A 85 5.52 3.32 -2.77
C LEU A 85 4.67 2.10 -2.45
N ALA A 86 4.65 1.67 -1.19
CA ALA A 86 3.78 0.60 -0.72
C ALA A 86 2.29 0.98 -0.82
N ALA A 87 1.93 2.22 -0.49
CA ALA A 87 0.57 2.72 -0.66
C ALA A 87 0.16 2.75 -2.14
N SER A 88 1.06 3.19 -3.03
CA SER A 88 0.84 3.13 -4.48
C SER A 88 0.60 1.71 -4.98
N ARG A 89 1.38 0.74 -4.48
CA ARG A 89 1.20 -0.69 -4.76
C ARG A 89 -0.14 -1.21 -4.23
N ALA A 90 -0.53 -0.81 -3.01
CA ALA A 90 -1.81 -1.18 -2.40
C ALA A 90 -3.00 -0.71 -3.23
N ILE A 91 -2.95 0.51 -3.76
CA ILE A 91 -4.01 1.06 -4.61
C ILE A 91 -4.15 0.26 -5.91
N GLY A 92 -3.05 -0.29 -6.43
CA GLY A 92 -3.04 -1.17 -7.61
C GLY A 92 -3.40 -2.62 -7.33
N GLU A 93 -3.60 -3.03 -6.06
CA GLU A 93 -3.93 -4.41 -5.72
C GLU A 93 -5.31 -4.79 -6.23
N THR A 94 -5.37 -5.87 -6.98
CA THR A 94 -6.59 -6.25 -7.70
C THR A 94 -7.24 -7.49 -7.10
N MET A 95 -6.49 -8.60 -6.97
CA MET A 95 -7.08 -9.90 -6.67
C MET A 95 -7.59 -9.99 -5.23
N ILE A 96 -6.81 -9.52 -4.25
CA ILE A 96 -7.22 -9.58 -2.84
C ILE A 96 -8.50 -8.76 -2.64
N VAL A 97 -8.54 -7.57 -3.23
CA VAL A 97 -9.66 -6.64 -3.06
C VAL A 97 -10.89 -7.07 -3.85
N ALA A 98 -10.74 -7.51 -5.11
CA ALA A 98 -11.86 -7.99 -5.93
C ALA A 98 -12.56 -9.20 -5.30
N ILE A 99 -11.78 -10.09 -4.65
CA ILE A 99 -12.34 -11.29 -4.01
C ILE A 99 -12.89 -10.99 -2.61
N ALA A 100 -12.21 -10.16 -1.81
CA ALA A 100 -12.54 -10.01 -0.39
C ALA A 100 -13.41 -8.79 -0.07
N ALA A 101 -13.27 -7.67 -0.79
CA ALA A 101 -14.10 -6.47 -0.58
C ALA A 101 -15.42 -6.53 -1.37
N GLY A 102 -15.47 -7.36 -2.43
CA GLY A 102 -16.59 -7.51 -3.32
C GLY A 102 -16.50 -6.61 -4.57
N GLN A 103 -17.62 -6.53 -5.30
CA GLN A 103 -17.69 -5.85 -6.60
C GLN A 103 -18.93 -4.94 -6.71
N ARG A 104 -19.46 -4.47 -5.59
CA ARG A 104 -20.63 -3.59 -5.59
C ARG A 104 -20.17 -2.14 -5.61
N PRO A 105 -20.48 -1.37 -6.68
CA PRO A 105 -20.07 0.03 -6.79
C PRO A 105 -20.97 0.92 -5.92
N THR A 106 -20.71 0.91 -4.60
CA THR A 106 -21.42 1.76 -3.62
C THR A 106 -20.42 2.76 -3.04
N LEU A 107 -20.87 4.00 -2.92
CA LEU A 107 -20.11 5.03 -2.20
C LEU A 107 -20.52 5.01 -0.73
N THR A 108 -19.74 4.31 0.09
CA THR A 108 -19.97 4.23 1.53
C THR A 108 -18.65 4.43 2.26
N LEU A 109 -18.73 4.97 3.47
CA LEU A 109 -17.60 5.07 4.42
C LEU A 109 -17.66 3.97 5.49
N ASP A 110 -18.68 3.11 5.45
CA ASP A 110 -18.79 2.00 6.41
C ASP A 110 -17.91 0.82 5.94
N PRO A 111 -16.84 0.48 6.70
CA PRO A 111 -15.93 -0.60 6.33
C PRO A 111 -16.55 -2.00 6.49
N ARG A 112 -17.82 -2.09 6.90
CA ARG A 112 -18.56 -3.35 7.03
C ARG A 112 -19.32 -3.72 5.77
N GLU A 113 -19.56 -2.75 4.89
CA GLU A 113 -20.34 -2.93 3.66
C GLU A 113 -19.46 -3.39 2.50
N THR A 114 -20.08 -4.03 1.53
CA THR A 114 -19.43 -4.44 0.28
C THR A 114 -19.18 -3.23 -0.61
N ILE A 115 -17.95 -3.09 -1.10
CA ILE A 115 -17.55 -2.01 -2.01
C ILE A 115 -16.89 -2.56 -3.27
N ALA A 116 -16.81 -1.73 -4.32
CA ALA A 116 -15.92 -1.97 -5.46
C ALA A 116 -14.75 -0.98 -5.45
N THR A 117 -13.55 -1.47 -5.69
CA THR A 117 -12.38 -0.61 -5.96
C THR A 117 -12.25 -0.35 -7.46
N MET A 118 -11.44 0.64 -7.84
CA MET A 118 -11.14 0.91 -9.25
C MET A 118 -10.59 -0.34 -9.95
N THR A 119 -9.69 -1.06 -9.30
CA THR A 119 -9.08 -2.28 -9.84
C THR A 119 -10.09 -3.41 -10.00
N SER A 120 -10.98 -3.64 -9.01
CA SER A 120 -12.03 -4.66 -9.12
C SER A 120 -13.06 -4.32 -10.20
N TYR A 121 -13.41 -3.04 -10.37
CA TYR A 121 -14.27 -2.58 -11.45
C TYR A 121 -13.64 -2.82 -12.83
N ILE A 122 -12.34 -2.53 -13.00
CA ILE A 122 -11.61 -2.79 -14.25
C ILE A 122 -11.69 -4.27 -14.61
N VAL A 123 -11.43 -5.17 -13.64
CA VAL A 123 -11.52 -6.62 -13.89
C VAL A 123 -12.93 -7.03 -14.26
N GLN A 124 -13.93 -6.59 -13.51
CA GLN A 124 -15.33 -6.90 -13.77
C GLN A 124 -15.79 -6.42 -15.17
N ALA A 125 -15.42 -5.20 -15.54
CA ALA A 125 -15.76 -4.64 -16.84
C ALA A 125 -15.00 -5.30 -18.00
N ALA A 126 -13.74 -5.70 -17.77
CA ALA A 126 -12.90 -6.37 -18.78
C ALA A 126 -13.29 -7.82 -19.03
N THR A 127 -13.80 -8.53 -17.99
CA THR A 127 -14.20 -9.94 -18.08
C THR A 127 -15.69 -10.14 -18.34
N GLY A 128 -16.49 -9.08 -18.21
CA GLY A 128 -17.93 -9.10 -18.50
C GLY A 128 -18.23 -8.94 -19.98
N ASP A 129 -19.45 -9.37 -20.39
CA ASP A 129 -19.97 -9.21 -21.76
C ASP A 129 -20.41 -7.75 -22.01
N GLN A 130 -19.43 -6.84 -22.01
CA GLN A 130 -19.71 -5.43 -22.28
C GLN A 130 -19.68 -5.18 -23.80
N PRO A 131 -20.76 -4.70 -24.41
CA PRO A 131 -20.75 -4.35 -25.82
C PRO A 131 -19.72 -3.27 -26.13
N THR A 132 -18.87 -3.49 -27.13
CA THR A 132 -17.93 -2.50 -27.62
C THR A 132 -18.64 -1.19 -27.94
N GLY A 133 -18.13 -0.06 -27.41
CA GLY A 133 -18.75 1.25 -27.61
C GLY A 133 -19.86 1.60 -26.60
N SER A 134 -20.18 0.72 -25.63
CA SER A 134 -21.09 1.03 -24.54
C SER A 134 -20.46 2.00 -23.53
N THR A 135 -21.30 2.68 -22.75
CA THR A 135 -20.81 3.55 -21.66
C THR A 135 -19.93 2.80 -20.65
N ALA A 136 -20.29 1.54 -20.35
CA ALA A 136 -19.49 0.69 -19.47
C ALA A 136 -18.12 0.34 -20.07
N TYR A 137 -18.06 0.14 -21.40
CA TYR A 137 -16.82 -0.07 -22.11
C TYR A 137 -15.88 1.16 -22.02
N TYR A 138 -16.40 2.36 -22.23
CA TYR A 138 -15.58 3.59 -22.09
C TYR A 138 -15.23 3.89 -20.64
N ALA A 139 -16.11 3.57 -19.70
CA ALA A 139 -15.84 3.74 -18.26
C ALA A 139 -14.62 2.90 -17.80
N LEU A 140 -14.40 1.72 -18.39
CA LEU A 140 -13.21 0.90 -18.13
C LEU A 140 -11.91 1.70 -18.36
N PHE A 141 -11.81 2.36 -19.52
CA PHE A 141 -10.62 3.16 -19.86
C PHE A 141 -10.52 4.42 -18.99
N ALA A 142 -11.62 5.07 -18.68
CA ALA A 142 -11.63 6.25 -17.82
C ALA A 142 -11.16 5.91 -16.40
N VAL A 143 -11.65 4.81 -15.81
CA VAL A 143 -11.24 4.34 -14.50
C VAL A 143 -9.77 3.90 -14.51
N GLY A 144 -9.34 3.17 -15.55
CA GLY A 144 -7.94 2.77 -15.72
C GLY A 144 -6.99 3.97 -15.83
N PHE A 145 -7.38 4.99 -16.59
CA PHE A 145 -6.60 6.22 -16.71
C PHE A 145 -6.54 7.00 -15.39
N THR A 146 -7.65 7.07 -14.67
CA THR A 146 -7.71 7.71 -13.34
C THR A 146 -6.80 6.99 -12.34
N LEU A 147 -6.82 5.66 -12.33
CA LEU A 147 -5.94 4.85 -11.50
C LEU A 147 -4.46 5.08 -11.85
N PHE A 148 -4.14 5.14 -13.14
CA PHE A 148 -2.79 5.46 -13.62
C PHE A 148 -2.33 6.83 -13.13
N LEU A 149 -3.14 7.88 -13.28
CA LEU A 149 -2.79 9.23 -12.81
C LEU A 149 -2.59 9.27 -11.29
N LEU A 150 -3.44 8.58 -10.53
CA LEU A 150 -3.32 8.51 -9.07
C LEU A 150 -2.02 7.84 -8.64
N THR A 151 -1.70 6.69 -9.21
CA THR A 151 -0.47 5.95 -8.89
C THR A 151 0.78 6.69 -9.37
N LEU A 152 0.73 7.33 -10.54
CA LEU A 152 1.79 8.19 -11.03
C LEU A 152 2.06 9.36 -10.08
N ALA A 153 1.01 10.05 -9.63
CA ALA A 153 1.14 11.16 -8.70
C ALA A 153 1.79 10.72 -7.36
N LEU A 154 1.41 9.55 -6.83
CA LEU A 154 2.03 9.01 -5.62
C LEU A 154 3.50 8.63 -5.84
N ASN A 155 3.85 8.05 -6.98
CA ASN A 155 5.22 7.70 -7.29
C ASN A 155 6.10 8.94 -7.47
N VAL A 156 5.60 9.98 -8.17
CA VAL A 156 6.29 11.26 -8.30
C VAL A 156 6.47 11.93 -6.94
N LEU A 157 5.44 11.88 -6.08
CA LEU A 157 5.53 12.40 -4.71
C LEU A 157 6.60 11.67 -3.91
N ALA A 158 6.68 10.34 -4.01
CA ALA A 158 7.72 9.56 -3.34
C ALA A 158 9.12 9.97 -3.79
N GLN A 159 9.33 10.10 -5.10
CA GLN A 159 10.61 10.53 -5.66
C GLN A 159 10.97 11.95 -5.20
N TYR A 160 10.01 12.87 -5.23
CA TYR A 160 10.22 14.25 -4.77
C TYR A 160 10.64 14.30 -3.28
N ILE A 161 10.01 13.49 -2.42
CA ILE A 161 10.37 13.39 -1.00
C ILE A 161 11.79 12.84 -0.84
N VAL A 162 12.15 11.78 -1.59
CA VAL A 162 13.52 11.24 -1.55
C VAL A 162 14.53 12.29 -1.95
N GLU A 163 14.32 12.98 -3.07
CA GLU A 163 15.25 13.99 -3.56
C GLU A 163 15.36 15.21 -2.64
N ARG A 164 14.24 15.64 -2.07
CA ARG A 164 14.18 16.84 -1.22
C ARG A 164 14.81 16.63 0.16
N TYR A 165 14.64 15.42 0.73
CA TYR A 165 15.05 15.13 2.11
C TYR A 165 16.20 14.12 2.18
N ARG A 166 16.78 13.76 1.04
CA ARG A 166 17.97 12.91 1.02
C ARG A 166 19.14 13.69 1.58
N GLU A 167 19.65 13.26 2.73
CA GLU A 167 20.92 13.78 3.24
C GLU A 167 22.05 13.29 2.32
N ARG A 168 22.81 14.24 1.78
CA ARG A 168 24.01 13.94 0.97
C ARG A 168 25.17 13.83 1.94
N TYR A 169 25.61 12.61 2.16
CA TYR A 169 26.84 12.31 2.87
C TYR A 169 27.98 12.32 1.84
N GLU A 170 28.62 13.49 1.65
CA GLU A 170 29.89 13.63 0.91
C GLU A 170 31.08 13.35 1.81
#